data_c4abab5d79c17aa40a19958265913b35
#
_entry.id   c4abab5d79c17aa40a19958265913b35
#
_cell.length_a   1.000
_cell.length_b   1.000
_cell.length_c   1.000
_cell.angle_alpha   90.00
_cell.angle_beta   90.00
_cell.angle_gamma   90.00
#
_symmetry.space_group_name_H-M   'P 1'
#
loop_
_entity.id
_entity.type
_entity.pdbx_description
1 polymer ?
#
loop_
_entity_poly.entity_id
_entity_poly.type
_entity_poly.pdbx_seq_one_letter_code
_entity_poly.pdbx_strand_id
1 'polypeptide(L)'
;MQIFILIKRIFTIPVIFLKYTIKRTYIDESGEKQRLNNPTRLRFVFQDLGGVFMKFGQILAMRFDILPMNYAISLLNLLDNAPKVSDEKMFRIFFDETGKDIREVFSNFTDISMATASFAQVYKGTYKGEAVIIKIQKPSVKKYIKSDLLLLSFLTSIIDWIGVLKAVSMQEVVLQLKDWLREELDYTIETCNNQTIYDHVKKHKLEDVIVPK
;
A
#
# COMPACT_ATOMS: atom_id res chain seq x y z
N MET A 1 21.74 -10.18 -3.72
CA MET A 1 20.86 -9.00 -3.50
C MET A 1 19.66 -9.30 -2.61
N GLN A 2 18.84 -10.32 -2.87
CA GLN A 2 17.64 -10.68 -2.07
C GLN A 2 17.95 -11.02 -0.60
N ILE A 3 19.04 -11.77 -0.33
CA ILE A 3 19.46 -12.14 1.03
C ILE A 3 19.80 -10.90 1.86
N PHE A 4 20.50 -9.93 1.29
CA PHE A 4 20.85 -8.68 1.98
C PHE A 4 19.60 -7.86 2.33
N ILE A 5 18.61 -7.85 1.43
CA ILE A 5 17.31 -7.18 1.66
C ILE A 5 16.56 -7.87 2.81
N LEU A 6 16.52 -9.20 2.81
CA LEU A 6 15.89 -9.98 3.88
C LEU A 6 16.55 -9.71 5.23
N ILE A 7 17.89 -9.76 5.31
CA ILE A 7 18.63 -9.45 6.53
C ILE A 7 18.29 -8.04 7.04
N LYS A 8 18.30 -7.04 6.15
CA LYS A 8 17.92 -5.67 6.53
C LYS A 8 16.50 -5.62 7.12
N ARG A 9 15.53 -6.33 6.54
CA ARG A 9 14.14 -6.35 7.03
C ARG A 9 14.01 -7.07 8.38
N ILE A 10 14.75 -8.17 8.60
CA ILE A 10 14.80 -8.90 9.88
C ILE A 10 15.22 -7.96 11.03
N PHE A 11 16.14 -7.02 10.80
CA PHE A 11 16.51 -6.03 11.80
C PHE A 11 15.57 -4.82 11.86
N THR A 12 15.05 -4.37 10.73
CA THR A 12 14.17 -3.18 10.67
C THR A 12 12.83 -3.42 11.38
N ILE A 13 12.23 -4.60 11.20
CA ILE A 13 10.92 -4.92 11.78
C ILE A 13 10.94 -4.85 13.31
N PRO A 14 11.84 -5.56 14.04
CA PRO A 14 11.92 -5.47 15.49
C PRO A 14 12.22 -4.05 16.00
N VAL A 15 13.06 -3.30 15.29
CA VAL A 15 13.38 -1.91 15.66
C VAL A 15 12.13 -1.02 15.61
N ILE A 16 11.29 -1.17 14.58
CA ILE A 16 10.04 -0.41 14.46
C ILE A 16 9.04 -0.84 15.57
N PHE A 17 8.91 -2.13 15.84
CA PHE A 17 8.09 -2.61 16.96
C PHE A 17 8.58 -2.03 18.29
N LEU A 18 9.89 -2.09 18.58
CA LEU A 18 10.48 -1.54 19.80
C LEU A 18 10.27 -0.02 19.92
N LYS A 19 10.42 0.72 18.80
CA LYS A 19 10.13 2.15 18.74
C LYS A 19 8.74 2.47 19.31
N TYR A 20 7.71 1.72 18.89
CA TYR A 20 6.34 1.96 19.32
C TYR A 20 5.97 1.35 20.67
N THR A 21 6.71 0.37 21.17
CA THR A 21 6.55 -0.09 22.56
C THR A 21 7.07 0.95 23.58
N ILE A 22 8.15 1.65 23.24
CA ILE A 22 8.77 2.66 24.12
C ILE A 22 8.06 4.02 23.99
N LYS A 23 7.60 4.38 22.80
CA LYS A 23 6.95 5.68 22.53
C LYS A 23 5.64 5.80 23.29
N ARG A 24 5.47 6.89 24.06
CA ARG A 24 4.32 7.09 24.95
C ARG A 24 3.23 7.99 24.37
N THR A 25 3.62 8.91 23.49
CA THR A 25 2.71 9.95 22.95
C THR A 25 2.97 10.18 21.47
N TYR A 26 1.97 10.74 20.77
CA TYR A 26 2.07 11.21 19.39
C TYR A 26 1.31 12.54 19.25
N ILE A 27 1.54 13.24 18.15
CA ILE A 27 0.76 14.42 17.77
C ILE A 27 -0.27 13.95 16.74
N ASP A 28 -1.55 14.25 17.00
CA ASP A 28 -2.64 13.91 16.10
C ASP A 28 -2.79 14.94 14.96
N GLU A 29 -3.79 14.75 14.11
CA GLU A 29 -4.02 15.63 12.95
C GLU A 29 -4.47 17.06 13.35
N SER A 30 -5.00 17.25 14.57
CA SER A 30 -5.33 18.56 15.12
C SER A 30 -4.12 19.29 15.72
N GLY A 31 -2.96 18.62 15.78
CA GLY A 31 -1.74 19.15 16.41
C GLY A 31 -1.68 18.91 17.93
N GLU A 32 -2.63 18.19 18.51
CA GLU A 32 -2.67 17.89 19.93
C GLU A 32 -1.85 16.66 20.31
N LYS A 33 -1.26 16.70 21.50
CA LYS A 33 -0.46 15.59 22.04
C LYS A 33 -1.36 14.55 22.68
N GLN A 34 -1.46 13.37 22.06
CA GLN A 34 -2.27 12.25 22.50
C GLN A 34 -1.42 11.13 23.12
N ARG A 35 -2.00 10.38 24.05
CA ARG A 35 -1.37 9.17 24.60
C ARG A 35 -1.50 8.02 23.62
N LEU A 36 -0.37 7.33 23.37
CA LEU A 36 -0.32 6.20 22.46
C LEU A 36 -0.92 4.95 23.10
N ASN A 37 -2.07 4.48 22.63
CA ASN A 37 -2.70 3.22 23.03
C ASN A 37 -2.25 2.06 22.13
N ASN A 38 -2.55 0.80 22.49
CA ASN A 38 -2.12 -0.36 21.72
C ASN A 38 -2.68 -0.43 20.30
N PRO A 39 -3.96 -0.13 20.00
CA PRO A 39 -4.46 -0.04 18.64
C PRO A 39 -3.68 0.96 17.77
N THR A 40 -3.45 2.16 18.28
CA THR A 40 -2.68 3.20 17.57
C THR A 40 -1.21 2.81 17.37
N ARG A 41 -0.61 2.08 18.34
CA ARG A 41 0.75 1.52 18.18
C ARG A 41 0.82 0.56 17.01
N LEU A 42 -0.12 -0.38 16.91
CA LEU A 42 -0.18 -1.35 15.81
C LEU A 42 -0.34 -0.64 14.46
N ARG A 43 -1.23 0.36 14.38
CA ARG A 43 -1.38 1.20 13.19
C ARG A 43 -0.06 1.82 12.75
N PHE A 44 0.64 2.50 13.65
CA PHE A 44 1.90 3.15 13.32
C PHE A 44 3.02 2.16 12.96
N VAL A 45 3.04 0.98 13.56
CA VAL A 45 3.96 -0.09 13.15
C VAL A 45 3.71 -0.47 11.68
N PHE A 46 2.48 -0.73 11.29
CA PHE A 46 2.15 -1.07 9.90
C PHE A 46 2.41 0.10 8.95
N GLN A 47 2.14 1.32 9.37
CA GLN A 47 2.39 2.53 8.59
C GLN A 47 3.89 2.74 8.32
N ASP A 48 4.74 2.62 9.34
CA ASP A 48 6.20 2.78 9.21
C ASP A 48 6.86 1.62 8.46
N LEU A 49 6.36 0.39 8.60
CA LEU A 49 6.80 -0.75 7.80
C LEU A 49 6.43 -0.59 6.33
N GLY A 50 5.27 0.04 6.05
CA GLY A 50 4.79 0.33 4.70
C GLY A 50 4.51 -0.91 3.86
N GLY A 51 4.28 -0.72 2.56
CA GLY A 51 4.19 -1.79 1.57
C GLY A 51 3.24 -2.94 1.98
N VAL A 52 3.77 -4.15 2.01
CA VAL A 52 3.03 -5.38 2.34
C VAL A 52 2.40 -5.34 3.74
N PHE A 53 3.12 -4.80 4.74
CA PHE A 53 2.61 -4.72 6.11
C PHE A 53 1.45 -3.73 6.24
N MET A 54 1.53 -2.60 5.52
CA MET A 54 0.42 -1.64 5.48
C MET A 54 -0.83 -2.26 4.83
N LYS A 55 -0.67 -2.98 3.71
CA LYS A 55 -1.77 -3.68 3.05
C LYS A 55 -2.36 -4.78 3.94
N PHE A 56 -1.52 -5.51 4.66
CA PHE A 56 -1.96 -6.49 5.64
C PHE A 56 -2.81 -5.84 6.75
N GLY A 57 -2.35 -4.69 7.28
CA GLY A 57 -3.13 -3.92 8.25
C GLY A 57 -4.48 -3.43 7.71
N GLN A 58 -4.55 -3.04 6.44
CA GLN A 58 -5.80 -2.67 5.75
C GLN A 58 -6.77 -3.86 5.66
N ILE A 59 -6.27 -5.07 5.36
CA ILE A 59 -7.09 -6.29 5.37
C ILE A 59 -7.60 -6.57 6.77
N LEU A 60 -6.74 -6.53 7.78
CA LEU A 60 -7.13 -6.76 9.17
C LEU A 60 -8.14 -5.72 9.68
N ALA A 61 -8.12 -4.50 9.16
CA ALA A 61 -9.11 -3.47 9.52
C ALA A 61 -10.55 -3.87 9.16
N MET A 62 -10.73 -4.74 8.16
CA MET A 62 -12.05 -5.25 7.73
C MET A 62 -12.40 -6.60 8.35
N ARG A 63 -11.55 -7.15 9.20
CA ARG A 63 -11.71 -8.49 9.80
C ARG A 63 -12.07 -8.38 11.28
N PHE A 64 -13.34 -8.06 11.54
CA PHE A 64 -13.91 -7.95 12.89
C PHE A 64 -14.02 -9.30 13.62
N ASP A 65 -13.87 -10.40 12.89
CA ASP A 65 -13.76 -11.76 13.39
C ASP A 65 -12.38 -12.08 13.99
N ILE A 66 -11.35 -11.31 13.59
CA ILE A 66 -9.95 -11.50 14.04
C ILE A 66 -9.58 -10.50 15.13
N LEU A 67 -9.90 -9.23 14.92
CA LEU A 67 -9.46 -8.15 15.80
C LEU A 67 -10.62 -7.52 16.58
N PRO A 68 -10.39 -7.13 17.85
CA PRO A 68 -11.31 -6.28 18.58
C PRO A 68 -11.61 -4.99 17.82
N MET A 69 -12.85 -4.49 17.93
CA MET A 69 -13.36 -3.33 17.19
C MET A 69 -12.45 -2.10 17.27
N ASN A 70 -11.87 -1.80 18.44
CA ASN A 70 -10.99 -0.65 18.63
C ASN A 70 -9.67 -0.76 17.82
N TYR A 71 -9.16 -1.99 17.58
CA TYR A 71 -8.02 -2.22 16.70
C TYR A 71 -8.41 -2.04 15.24
N ALA A 72 -9.53 -2.62 14.81
CA ALA A 72 -10.05 -2.49 13.45
C ALA A 72 -10.28 -1.02 13.09
N ILE A 73 -10.98 -0.25 13.94
CA ILE A 73 -11.18 1.20 13.74
C ILE A 73 -9.85 1.95 13.63
N SER A 74 -8.86 1.64 14.49
CA SER A 74 -7.56 2.29 14.39
C SER A 74 -6.85 1.97 13.07
N LEU A 75 -6.97 0.74 12.56
CA LEU A 75 -6.34 0.31 11.32
C LEU A 75 -7.03 0.86 10.07
N LEU A 76 -8.33 1.25 10.12
CA LEU A 76 -9.01 1.92 9.01
C LEU A 76 -8.25 3.18 8.55
N ASN A 77 -7.61 3.90 9.47
CA ASN A 77 -6.78 5.07 9.11
C ASN A 77 -5.58 4.73 8.21
N LEU A 78 -5.24 3.45 8.00
CA LEU A 78 -4.23 3.05 7.01
C LEU A 78 -4.72 3.16 5.57
N LEU A 79 -6.04 3.29 5.35
CA LEU A 79 -6.61 3.44 4.01
C LEU A 79 -6.28 4.81 3.42
N ASP A 80 -6.24 5.86 4.26
CA ASP A 80 -6.09 7.25 3.82
C ASP A 80 -4.65 7.78 3.95
N ASN A 81 -3.81 7.14 4.77
CA ASN A 81 -2.51 7.66 5.19
C ASN A 81 -1.33 6.84 4.65
N ALA A 82 -1.21 6.70 3.33
CA ALA A 82 -0.05 6.06 2.72
C ALA A 82 1.16 7.02 2.70
N PRO A 83 2.35 6.61 3.20
CA PRO A 83 3.53 7.46 3.21
C PRO A 83 3.95 7.84 1.78
N LYS A 84 4.16 9.14 1.57
CA LYS A 84 4.61 9.69 0.29
C LYS A 84 6.11 9.38 0.09
N VAL A 85 6.48 9.03 -1.13
CA VAL A 85 7.87 9.00 -1.62
C VAL A 85 8.15 10.36 -2.28
N SER A 86 9.39 10.87 -2.23
CA SER A 86 9.69 12.13 -2.90
C SER A 86 9.43 12.02 -4.41
N ASP A 87 8.86 13.08 -4.99
CA ASP A 87 8.45 13.08 -6.40
C ASP A 87 9.66 12.87 -7.33
N GLU A 88 10.86 13.39 -6.97
CA GLU A 88 12.10 13.18 -7.72
C GLU A 88 12.50 11.69 -7.79
N LYS A 89 12.27 10.93 -6.71
CA LYS A 89 12.52 9.47 -6.73
C LYS A 89 11.52 8.76 -7.63
N MET A 90 10.28 9.20 -7.66
CA MET A 90 9.25 8.64 -8.54
C MET A 90 9.57 8.92 -10.02
N PHE A 91 10.04 10.13 -10.34
CA PHE A 91 10.44 10.48 -11.71
C PHE A 91 11.67 9.71 -12.17
N ARG A 92 12.63 9.47 -11.25
CA ARG A 92 13.78 8.60 -11.55
C ARG A 92 13.34 7.18 -11.90
N ILE A 93 12.35 6.61 -11.20
CA ILE A 93 11.80 5.28 -11.54
C ILE A 93 11.18 5.28 -12.92
N PHE A 94 10.41 6.32 -13.26
CA PHE A 94 9.85 6.44 -14.59
C PHE A 94 10.95 6.48 -15.67
N PHE A 95 12.02 7.24 -15.42
CA PHE A 95 13.18 7.30 -16.31
C PHE A 95 13.90 5.94 -16.42
N ASP A 96 14.15 5.27 -15.30
CA ASP A 96 14.82 3.97 -15.26
C ASP A 96 14.04 2.88 -16.03
N GLU A 97 12.70 2.95 -16.05
CA GLU A 97 11.84 1.98 -16.73
C GLU A 97 11.59 2.33 -18.21
N THR A 98 11.57 3.61 -18.58
CA THR A 98 11.17 4.04 -19.94
C THR A 98 12.32 4.61 -20.76
N GLY A 99 13.44 4.99 -20.11
CA GLY A 99 14.57 5.71 -20.74
C GLY A 99 14.25 7.16 -21.13
N LYS A 100 13.11 7.73 -20.69
CA LYS A 100 12.66 9.08 -21.05
C LYS A 100 12.33 9.90 -19.81
N ASP A 101 12.53 11.22 -19.88
CA ASP A 101 12.02 12.12 -18.85
C ASP A 101 10.48 12.16 -18.92
N ILE A 102 9.84 12.13 -17.75
CA ILE A 102 8.38 12.14 -17.67
C ILE A 102 7.76 13.40 -18.29
N ARG A 103 8.46 14.54 -18.21
CA ARG A 103 8.03 15.82 -18.78
C ARG A 103 8.17 15.88 -20.30
N GLU A 104 9.03 15.02 -20.88
CA GLU A 104 9.13 14.86 -22.33
C GLU A 104 7.99 14.02 -22.89
N VAL A 105 7.48 13.06 -22.09
CA VAL A 105 6.39 12.16 -22.48
C VAL A 105 5.02 12.80 -22.26
N PHE A 106 4.86 13.53 -21.15
CA PHE A 106 3.58 14.15 -20.77
C PHE A 106 3.71 15.67 -20.73
N SER A 107 2.97 16.37 -21.57
CA SER A 107 2.83 17.83 -21.46
C SER A 107 1.88 18.20 -20.31
N ASN A 108 1.94 19.45 -19.83
CA ASN A 108 1.17 19.93 -18.68
C ASN A 108 1.26 19.00 -17.44
N PHE A 109 2.43 18.36 -17.28
CA PHE A 109 2.69 17.47 -16.18
C PHE A 109 2.78 18.24 -14.85
N THR A 110 2.12 17.72 -13.80
CA THR A 110 2.21 18.29 -12.45
C THR A 110 3.34 17.63 -11.67
N ASP A 111 4.31 18.42 -11.21
CA ASP A 111 5.49 17.92 -10.46
C ASP A 111 5.15 17.42 -9.05
N ILE A 112 3.93 17.62 -8.59
CA ILE A 112 3.46 17.18 -7.28
C ILE A 112 2.40 16.11 -7.47
N SER A 113 2.57 14.97 -6.79
CA SER A 113 1.58 13.90 -6.82
C SER A 113 0.24 14.39 -6.27
N MET A 114 -0.84 14.12 -7.00
CA MET A 114 -2.20 14.45 -6.60
C MET A 114 -2.75 13.49 -5.53
N ALA A 115 -2.25 12.24 -5.52
CA ALA A 115 -2.65 11.22 -4.57
C ALA A 115 -1.50 10.22 -4.33
N THR A 116 -1.55 9.58 -3.17
CA THR A 116 -0.60 8.54 -2.76
C THR A 116 -1.35 7.32 -2.27
N ALA A 117 -1.14 6.18 -2.92
CA ALA A 117 -1.66 4.88 -2.50
C ALA A 117 -0.57 4.05 -1.81
N SER A 118 -0.93 2.87 -1.30
CA SER A 118 0.01 1.95 -0.63
C SER A 118 1.22 1.63 -1.49
N PHE A 119 1.02 1.38 -2.78
CA PHE A 119 2.04 0.92 -3.74
C PHE A 119 2.32 1.89 -4.88
N ALA A 120 1.61 3.01 -5.00
CA ALA A 120 1.75 3.94 -6.10
C ALA A 120 1.64 5.40 -5.68
N GLN A 121 2.10 6.29 -6.54
CA GLN A 121 1.77 7.71 -6.54
C GLN A 121 1.16 8.09 -7.87
N VAL A 122 0.22 9.04 -7.84
CA VAL A 122 -0.62 9.41 -8.97
C VAL A 122 -0.37 10.87 -9.33
N TYR A 123 -0.18 11.12 -10.62
CA TYR A 123 0.09 12.43 -11.19
C TYR A 123 -0.92 12.75 -12.29
N LYS A 124 -1.00 14.02 -12.67
CA LYS A 124 -1.74 14.50 -13.83
C LYS A 124 -0.82 14.94 -14.94
N GLY A 125 -1.23 14.75 -16.18
CA GLY A 125 -0.53 15.24 -17.34
C GLY A 125 -1.40 15.17 -18.60
N THR A 126 -0.83 15.53 -19.73
CA THR A 126 -1.46 15.42 -21.04
C THR A 126 -0.63 14.51 -21.92
N TYR A 127 -1.23 13.48 -22.50
CA TYR A 127 -0.59 12.57 -23.46
C TYR A 127 -1.31 12.60 -24.79
N LYS A 128 -0.59 12.96 -25.87
CA LYS A 128 -1.15 13.10 -27.23
C LYS A 128 -2.38 13.99 -27.30
N GLY A 129 -2.42 15.06 -26.49
CA GLY A 129 -3.54 16.02 -26.45
C GLY A 129 -4.69 15.64 -25.52
N GLU A 130 -4.71 14.44 -24.95
CA GLU A 130 -5.72 14.00 -23.98
C GLU A 130 -5.21 14.14 -22.55
N ALA A 131 -6.07 14.60 -21.64
CA ALA A 131 -5.77 14.64 -20.21
C ALA A 131 -5.71 13.21 -19.65
N VAL A 132 -4.63 12.88 -18.92
CA VAL A 132 -4.40 11.54 -18.40
C VAL A 132 -4.01 11.57 -16.93
N ILE A 133 -4.28 10.45 -16.27
CA ILE A 133 -3.77 10.12 -14.93
C ILE A 133 -2.57 9.17 -15.09
N ILE A 134 -1.46 9.52 -14.44
CA ILE A 134 -0.22 8.75 -14.51
C ILE A 134 0.02 8.10 -13.16
N LYS A 135 -0.05 6.77 -13.10
CA LYS A 135 0.15 5.96 -11.90
C LYS A 135 1.54 5.33 -11.93
N ILE A 136 2.41 5.73 -11.00
CA ILE A 136 3.78 5.23 -10.92
C ILE A 136 3.92 4.36 -9.67
N GLN A 137 4.44 3.14 -9.83
CA GLN A 137 4.66 2.20 -8.74
C GLN A 137 5.83 2.64 -7.86
N LYS A 138 5.68 2.57 -6.53
CA LYS A 138 6.73 2.93 -5.58
C LYS A 138 7.91 1.94 -5.62
N PRO A 139 9.17 2.40 -5.48
CA PRO A 139 10.36 1.55 -5.61
C PRO A 139 10.45 0.46 -4.54
N SER A 140 9.90 0.74 -3.35
CA SER A 140 9.90 -0.21 -2.23
C SER A 140 9.14 -1.49 -2.54
N VAL A 141 8.15 -1.43 -3.42
CA VAL A 141 7.28 -2.57 -3.73
C VAL A 141 8.07 -3.70 -4.39
N LYS A 142 8.66 -3.46 -5.56
CA LYS A 142 9.48 -4.47 -6.27
C LYS A 142 10.63 -4.98 -5.40
N LYS A 143 11.18 -4.11 -4.55
CA LYS A 143 12.36 -4.42 -3.74
C LYS A 143 12.07 -5.32 -2.55
N TYR A 144 11.02 -5.04 -1.79
CA TYR A 144 10.80 -5.66 -0.47
C TYR A 144 9.70 -6.71 -0.44
N ILE A 145 8.81 -6.79 -1.45
CA ILE A 145 7.62 -7.62 -1.40
C ILE A 145 7.88 -9.09 -1.05
N LYS A 146 8.90 -9.70 -1.65
CA LYS A 146 9.23 -11.13 -1.41
C LYS A 146 9.72 -11.36 0.02
N SER A 147 10.60 -10.49 0.52
CA SER A 147 11.11 -10.58 1.90
C SER A 147 10.03 -10.26 2.93
N ASP A 148 9.18 -9.26 2.66
CA ASP A 148 8.11 -8.88 3.57
C ASP A 148 7.04 -9.97 3.67
N LEU A 149 6.64 -10.58 2.55
CA LEU A 149 5.72 -11.73 2.55
C LEU A 149 6.28 -12.94 3.28
N LEU A 150 7.58 -13.23 3.12
CA LEU A 150 8.24 -14.32 3.83
C LEU A 150 8.22 -14.08 5.34
N LEU A 151 8.60 -12.88 5.77
CA LEU A 151 8.63 -12.51 7.19
C LEU A 151 7.23 -12.44 7.79
N LEU A 152 6.27 -11.91 7.06
CA LEU A 152 4.88 -11.88 7.50
C LEU A 152 4.31 -13.30 7.64
N SER A 153 4.57 -14.20 6.66
CA SER A 153 4.17 -15.60 6.77
C SER A 153 4.80 -16.29 7.97
N PHE A 154 6.07 -16.01 8.25
CA PHE A 154 6.76 -16.55 9.43
C PHE A 154 6.13 -16.03 10.74
N LEU A 155 5.89 -14.73 10.85
CA LEU A 155 5.28 -14.11 12.04
C LEU A 155 3.85 -14.66 12.27
N THR A 156 3.06 -14.79 11.22
CA THR A 156 1.69 -15.32 11.33
C THR A 156 1.66 -16.80 11.66
N SER A 157 2.63 -17.60 11.19
CA SER A 157 2.79 -19.00 11.61
C SER A 157 3.05 -19.12 13.13
N ILE A 158 3.82 -18.21 13.71
CA ILE A 158 4.05 -18.19 15.16
C ILE A 158 2.74 -17.86 15.88
N ILE A 159 1.97 -16.90 15.41
CA ILE A 159 0.67 -16.53 16.01
C ILE A 159 -0.28 -17.72 15.99
N ASP A 160 -0.38 -18.41 14.85
CA ASP A 160 -1.24 -19.59 14.70
C ASP A 160 -0.75 -20.75 15.61
N TRP A 161 0.57 -20.96 15.71
CA TRP A 161 1.16 -22.01 16.56
C TRP A 161 0.90 -21.76 18.06
N ILE A 162 0.97 -20.50 18.52
CA ILE A 162 0.67 -20.12 19.90
C ILE A 162 -0.84 -20.26 20.20
N GLY A 163 -1.70 -20.26 19.17
CA GLY A 163 -3.14 -20.42 19.30
C GLY A 163 -3.85 -19.21 19.92
N VAL A 164 -3.30 -18.02 19.75
CA VAL A 164 -3.91 -16.77 20.25
C VAL A 164 -5.25 -16.51 19.59
N LEU A 165 -5.39 -16.86 18.30
CA LEU A 165 -6.59 -16.70 17.50
C LEU A 165 -7.13 -18.09 17.13
N LYS A 166 -8.07 -18.60 17.92
CA LYS A 166 -8.59 -19.97 17.73
C LYS A 166 -9.55 -20.15 16.55
N ALA A 167 -10.18 -19.07 16.11
CA ALA A 167 -11.26 -19.13 15.13
C ALA A 167 -10.80 -18.95 13.67
N VAL A 168 -9.64 -18.33 13.45
CA VAL A 168 -9.16 -17.97 12.11
C VAL A 168 -7.64 -18.18 12.02
N SER A 169 -7.20 -18.81 10.94
CA SER A 169 -5.77 -18.92 10.64
C SER A 169 -5.25 -17.62 10.05
N MET A 170 -4.22 -17.05 10.65
CA MET A 170 -3.52 -15.88 10.11
C MET A 170 -2.80 -16.20 8.81
N GLN A 171 -2.45 -17.48 8.57
CA GLN A 171 -1.89 -17.93 7.30
C GLN A 171 -2.89 -17.79 6.15
N GLU A 172 -4.18 -18.04 6.38
CA GLU A 172 -5.22 -17.82 5.35
C GLU A 172 -5.32 -16.33 4.97
N VAL A 173 -5.21 -15.43 5.95
CA VAL A 173 -5.20 -13.99 5.68
C VAL A 173 -3.96 -13.59 4.84
N VAL A 174 -2.81 -14.20 5.10
CA VAL A 174 -1.60 -13.98 4.28
C VAL A 174 -1.75 -14.55 2.87
N LEU A 175 -2.45 -15.65 2.68
CA LEU A 175 -2.76 -16.19 1.35
C LEU A 175 -3.66 -15.23 0.56
N GLN A 176 -4.74 -14.73 1.16
CA GLN A 176 -5.60 -13.71 0.55
C GLN A 176 -4.80 -12.44 0.20
N LEU A 177 -3.89 -12.00 1.09
CA LEU A 177 -3.01 -10.88 0.81
C LEU A 177 -2.11 -11.12 -0.42
N LYS A 178 -1.57 -12.34 -0.59
CA LYS A 178 -0.73 -12.68 -1.75
C LYS A 178 -1.51 -12.57 -3.07
N ASP A 179 -2.77 -13.02 -3.08
CA ASP A 179 -3.62 -12.94 -4.27
C ASP A 179 -3.96 -11.47 -4.60
N TRP A 180 -4.36 -10.69 -3.61
CA TRP A 180 -4.60 -9.25 -3.81
C TRP A 180 -3.37 -8.48 -4.25
N LEU A 181 -2.19 -8.81 -3.71
CA LEU A 181 -0.95 -8.17 -4.14
C LEU A 181 -0.60 -8.48 -5.59
N ARG A 182 -0.89 -9.69 -6.06
CA ARG A 182 -0.67 -10.07 -7.46
C ARG A 182 -1.52 -9.20 -8.39
N GLU A 183 -2.79 -9.01 -8.06
CA GLU A 183 -3.72 -8.18 -8.84
C GLU A 183 -3.34 -6.68 -8.78
N GLU A 184 -3.02 -6.15 -7.59
CA GLU A 184 -2.72 -4.72 -7.39
C GLU A 184 -1.37 -4.30 -7.99
N LEU A 185 -0.44 -5.23 -8.16
CA LEU A 185 0.88 -4.95 -8.70
C LEU A 185 0.99 -5.13 -10.21
N ASP A 186 0.06 -5.81 -10.82
CA ASP A 186 0.00 -6.01 -12.26
C ASP A 186 -1.01 -5.03 -12.88
N TYR A 187 -0.51 -3.88 -13.34
CA TYR A 187 -1.34 -2.86 -13.98
C TYR A 187 -1.95 -3.31 -15.32
N THR A 188 -1.49 -4.43 -15.89
CA THR A 188 -2.13 -5.00 -17.10
C THR A 188 -3.51 -5.54 -16.77
N ILE A 189 -3.69 -6.12 -15.58
CA ILE A 189 -5.01 -6.57 -15.08
C ILE A 189 -5.94 -5.37 -14.92
N GLU A 190 -5.47 -4.28 -14.30
CA GLU A 190 -6.24 -3.04 -14.12
C GLU A 190 -6.68 -2.48 -15.49
N THR A 191 -5.77 -2.46 -16.46
CA THR A 191 -6.07 -2.00 -17.83
C THR A 191 -7.11 -2.89 -18.52
N CYS A 192 -6.99 -4.22 -18.45
CA CYS A 192 -7.97 -5.15 -19.02
C CYS A 192 -9.36 -4.98 -18.40
N ASN A 193 -9.41 -4.80 -17.07
CA ASN A 193 -10.66 -4.58 -16.35
C ASN A 193 -11.31 -3.25 -16.77
N ASN A 194 -10.53 -2.17 -16.88
CA ASN A 194 -11.01 -0.88 -17.36
C ASN A 194 -11.56 -0.96 -18.78
N GLN A 195 -10.87 -1.66 -19.69
CA GLN A 195 -11.35 -1.86 -21.06
C GLN A 195 -12.68 -2.63 -21.08
N THR A 196 -12.79 -3.69 -20.26
CA THR A 196 -14.04 -4.48 -20.15
C THR A 196 -15.20 -3.62 -19.67
N ILE A 197 -14.98 -2.80 -18.63
CA ILE A 197 -16.00 -1.87 -18.11
C ILE A 197 -16.35 -0.82 -19.16
N TYR A 198 -15.37 -0.24 -19.84
CA TYR A 198 -15.58 0.74 -20.89
C TYR A 198 -16.45 0.18 -22.01
N ASP A 199 -16.16 -1.02 -22.49
CA ASP A 199 -16.93 -1.69 -23.55
C ASP A 199 -18.36 -1.99 -23.10
N HIS A 200 -18.55 -2.38 -21.82
CA HIS A 200 -19.86 -2.61 -21.23
C HIS A 200 -20.69 -1.31 -21.15
N VAL A 201 -20.12 -0.24 -20.61
CA VAL A 201 -20.76 1.08 -20.51
C VAL A 201 -21.17 1.59 -21.90
N LYS A 202 -20.30 1.47 -22.89
CA LYS A 202 -20.57 1.86 -24.29
C LYS A 202 -21.70 1.03 -24.89
N LYS A 203 -21.66 -0.30 -24.70
CA LYS A 203 -22.68 -1.23 -25.23
C LYS A 203 -24.08 -0.93 -24.66
N HIS A 204 -24.16 -0.59 -23.39
CA HIS A 204 -25.43 -0.33 -22.71
C HIS A 204 -25.82 1.15 -22.66
N LYS A 205 -25.04 2.04 -23.33
CA LYS A 205 -25.27 3.49 -23.40
C LYS A 205 -25.51 4.15 -22.05
N LEU A 206 -24.67 3.79 -21.06
CA LEU A 206 -24.77 4.36 -19.71
C LEU A 206 -24.11 5.74 -19.70
N GLU A 207 -24.92 6.80 -19.84
CA GLU A 207 -24.43 8.19 -20.01
C GLU A 207 -23.89 8.78 -18.70
N ASP A 208 -24.34 8.28 -17.53
CA ASP A 208 -23.91 8.75 -16.20
C ASP A 208 -22.62 8.12 -15.71
N VAL A 209 -21.99 7.22 -16.50
CA VAL A 209 -20.78 6.51 -16.10
C VAL A 209 -19.61 6.89 -17.00
N ILE A 210 -18.58 7.48 -16.39
CA ILE A 210 -17.32 7.81 -17.07
C ILE A 210 -16.27 6.77 -16.71
N VAL A 211 -15.75 6.05 -17.69
CA VAL A 211 -14.66 5.10 -17.53
C VAL A 211 -13.40 5.68 -18.19
N PRO A 212 -12.27 5.77 -17.48
CA PRO A 212 -11.00 6.14 -18.10
C PRO A 212 -10.64 5.16 -19.21
N LYS A 213 -10.08 5.69 -20.30
CA LYS A 213 -9.58 4.87 -21.42
C LYS A 213 -8.19 4.32 -21.12
#